data_1cf62ec877520be0409db0c479a631fc
#
_entry.id   1cf62ec877520be0409db0c479a631fc
#
_cell.length_a   1.000
_cell.length_b   1.000
_cell.length_c   1.000
_cell.angle_alpha   90.00
_cell.angle_beta   90.00
_cell.angle_gamma   90.00
#
_symmetry.space_group_name_H-M   'P 1'
#
loop_
_entity.id
_entity.type
_entity.pdbx_description
1 polymer ?
#
loop_
_entity_poly.entity_id
_entity_poly.type
_entity_poly.pdbx_seq_one_letter_code
_entity_poly.pdbx_strand_id
1 'polypeptide(L)'
;MELNIVIKNRRSIRKYKNRDIPNEVIEDLINFARLAPSAKNRQPWKFMIVKDNIKNEIANIVLEKEKKSKVSLERKIYNANSSVKATANIMKQAPILILVFKPKEDNWIIGDSLSIGAAIEHICLRATDLGLGSLWIRDIVYTQKEIANLVDKIDMELISAISIGYPDESPKQRTRKKLNEVLEWY
;
A
#
# COMPACT_ATOMS: atom_id res chain seq x y z
N MET A 1 -6.55 -20.30 -4.95
CA MET A 1 -7.68 -20.57 -3.97
C MET A 1 -8.99 -20.08 -4.55
N GLU A 2 -10.13 -20.51 -4.02
CA GLU A 2 -11.43 -19.88 -4.36
C GLU A 2 -11.49 -18.44 -3.85
N LEU A 3 -12.10 -17.54 -4.61
CA LEU A 3 -12.14 -16.10 -4.32
C LEU A 3 -12.67 -15.77 -2.91
N ASN A 4 -13.74 -16.46 -2.46
CA ASN A 4 -14.32 -16.28 -1.13
C ASN A 4 -13.33 -16.62 -0.01
N ILE A 5 -12.46 -17.61 -0.22
CA ILE A 5 -11.41 -18.02 0.72
C ILE A 5 -10.32 -16.97 0.77
N VAL A 6 -9.89 -16.46 -0.40
CA VAL A 6 -8.87 -15.40 -0.49
C VAL A 6 -9.33 -14.15 0.26
N ILE A 7 -10.55 -13.66 -0.03
CA ILE A 7 -11.12 -12.48 0.62
C ILE A 7 -11.21 -12.65 2.13
N LYS A 8 -11.68 -13.83 2.60
CA LYS A 8 -11.80 -14.11 4.03
C LYS A 8 -10.47 -14.24 4.75
N ASN A 9 -9.42 -14.69 4.05
CA ASN A 9 -8.11 -14.93 4.63
C ASN A 9 -7.15 -13.75 4.53
N ARG A 10 -7.40 -12.80 3.61
CA ARG A 10 -6.53 -11.61 3.47
C ARG A 10 -6.42 -10.86 4.80
N ARG A 11 -5.20 -10.59 5.21
CA ARG A 11 -4.84 -9.81 6.40
C ARG A 11 -3.80 -8.75 6.08
N SER A 12 -3.77 -7.71 6.89
CA SER A 12 -2.64 -6.78 6.91
C SER A 12 -1.48 -7.40 7.67
N ILE A 13 -0.44 -7.82 6.96
CA ILE A 13 0.75 -8.48 7.51
C ILE A 13 1.81 -7.43 7.79
N ARG A 14 2.42 -7.50 8.97
CA ARG A 14 3.40 -6.54 9.48
C ARG A 14 4.73 -7.16 9.90
N LYS A 15 4.82 -8.50 9.83
CA LYS A 15 6.05 -9.24 10.05
C LYS A 15 6.29 -10.15 8.87
N TYR A 16 7.50 -10.14 8.35
CA TYR A 16 7.88 -10.87 7.16
C TYR A 16 9.11 -11.74 7.43
N LYS A 17 9.13 -12.91 6.81
CA LYS A 17 10.33 -13.76 6.78
C LYS A 17 11.39 -13.08 5.93
N ASN A 18 12.64 -13.26 6.30
CA ASN A 18 13.78 -12.83 5.47
C ASN A 18 13.94 -13.79 4.29
N ARG A 19 13.12 -13.59 3.27
CA ARG A 19 13.07 -14.40 2.06
C ARG A 19 12.68 -13.53 0.87
N ASP A 20 13.48 -13.58 -0.18
CA ASP A 20 13.21 -12.85 -1.42
C ASP A 20 11.98 -13.38 -2.16
N ILE A 21 11.37 -12.50 -2.93
CA ILE A 21 10.26 -12.82 -3.82
C ILE A 21 10.80 -12.88 -5.25
N PRO A 22 10.59 -13.99 -5.99
CA PRO A 22 10.97 -14.08 -7.39
C PRO A 22 10.33 -13.00 -8.24
N ASN A 23 11.04 -12.51 -9.26
CA ASN A 23 10.53 -11.43 -10.11
C ASN A 23 9.24 -11.81 -10.83
N GLU A 24 9.10 -13.08 -11.25
CA GLU A 24 7.91 -13.62 -11.90
C GLU A 24 6.67 -13.51 -11.00
N VAL A 25 6.85 -13.69 -9.69
CA VAL A 25 5.77 -13.53 -8.71
C VAL A 25 5.39 -12.05 -8.56
N ILE A 26 6.38 -11.15 -8.59
CA ILE A 26 6.13 -9.71 -8.54
C ILE A 26 5.38 -9.24 -9.79
N GLU A 27 5.81 -9.70 -10.96
CA GLU A 27 5.15 -9.42 -12.23
C GLU A 27 3.71 -9.94 -12.25
N ASP A 28 3.47 -11.13 -11.71
CA ASP A 28 2.12 -11.69 -11.57
C ASP A 28 1.23 -10.82 -10.70
N LEU A 29 1.72 -10.29 -9.56
CA LEU A 29 0.97 -9.35 -8.72
C LEU A 29 0.55 -8.09 -9.52
N ILE A 30 1.47 -7.53 -10.31
CA ILE A 30 1.20 -6.35 -11.13
C ILE A 30 0.26 -6.67 -12.30
N ASN A 31 0.39 -7.86 -12.90
CA ASN A 31 -0.55 -8.32 -13.93
C ASN A 31 -1.99 -8.41 -13.39
N PHE A 32 -2.18 -8.87 -12.15
CA PHE A 32 -3.49 -8.85 -11.51
C PHE A 32 -3.97 -7.43 -11.18
N ALA A 33 -3.09 -6.56 -10.71
CA ALA A 33 -3.42 -5.17 -10.42
C ALA A 33 -4.00 -4.43 -11.63
N ARG A 34 -3.38 -4.60 -12.80
CA ARG A 34 -3.81 -3.92 -14.04
C ARG A 34 -5.15 -4.41 -14.60
N LEU A 35 -5.71 -5.50 -14.09
CA LEU A 35 -7.06 -5.98 -14.43
C LEU A 35 -8.16 -5.26 -13.64
N ALA A 36 -7.81 -4.41 -12.69
CA ALA A 36 -8.79 -3.63 -11.95
C ALA A 36 -9.56 -2.67 -12.88
N PRO A 37 -10.85 -2.42 -12.61
CA PRO A 37 -11.59 -1.41 -13.34
C PRO A 37 -11.03 -0.02 -13.09
N SER A 38 -11.12 0.85 -14.09
CA SER A 38 -10.74 2.25 -13.93
C SER A 38 -11.73 3.17 -14.65
N ALA A 39 -11.93 4.38 -14.15
CA ALA A 39 -12.83 5.35 -14.73
C ALA A 39 -12.45 5.61 -16.19
N LYS A 40 -13.38 5.38 -17.12
CA LYS A 40 -13.16 5.47 -18.58
C LYS A 40 -11.94 4.68 -19.09
N ASN A 41 -11.58 3.58 -18.40
CA ASN A 41 -10.40 2.77 -18.70
C ASN A 41 -9.08 3.58 -18.72
N ARG A 42 -8.98 4.59 -17.87
CA ARG A 42 -7.80 5.48 -17.80
C ARG A 42 -6.53 4.79 -17.31
N GLN A 43 -6.65 3.74 -16.49
CA GLN A 43 -5.54 2.97 -15.93
C GLN A 43 -4.45 3.89 -15.32
N PRO A 44 -4.81 4.75 -14.35
CA PRO A 44 -3.97 5.86 -13.90
C PRO A 44 -2.78 5.43 -13.04
N TRP A 45 -2.66 4.16 -12.75
CA TRP A 45 -1.63 3.61 -11.88
C TRP A 45 -0.28 3.47 -12.55
N LYS A 46 0.77 3.82 -11.83
CA LYS A 46 2.15 3.44 -12.11
C LYS A 46 2.70 2.74 -10.88
N PHE A 47 3.09 1.49 -11.04
CA PHE A 47 3.72 0.69 -9.97
C PHE A 47 5.23 0.75 -10.11
N MET A 48 5.92 1.01 -8.99
CA MET A 48 7.36 0.97 -8.91
C MET A 48 7.77 0.02 -7.80
N ILE A 49 8.54 -1.00 -8.14
CA ILE A 49 9.06 -1.97 -7.18
C ILE A 49 10.38 -1.44 -6.65
N VAL A 50 10.50 -1.34 -5.32
CA VAL A 50 11.72 -0.96 -4.65
C VAL A 50 12.17 -2.05 -3.68
N LYS A 51 13.47 -2.29 -3.64
CA LYS A 51 14.15 -3.29 -2.83
C LYS A 51 15.35 -2.64 -2.13
N ASP A 52 15.99 -3.38 -1.26
CA ASP A 52 17.29 -3.10 -0.68
C ASP A 52 17.47 -1.67 -0.14
N ASN A 53 18.52 -0.98 -0.56
CA ASN A 53 18.89 0.34 -0.06
C ASN A 53 17.81 1.40 -0.30
N ILE A 54 17.21 1.44 -1.50
CA ILE A 54 16.17 2.43 -1.83
C ILE A 54 14.97 2.29 -0.89
N LYS A 55 14.54 1.05 -0.61
CA LYS A 55 13.47 0.78 0.35
C LYS A 55 13.82 1.29 1.75
N ASN A 56 15.08 1.09 2.18
CA ASN A 56 15.55 1.56 3.48
C ASN A 56 15.63 3.10 3.55
N GLU A 57 16.04 3.75 2.48
CA GLU A 57 16.03 5.21 2.37
C GLU A 57 14.62 5.78 2.45
N ILE A 58 13.65 5.19 1.75
CA ILE A 58 12.23 5.56 1.85
C ILE A 58 11.74 5.44 3.30
N ALA A 59 12.04 4.33 3.98
CA ALA A 59 11.67 4.15 5.37
C ALA A 59 12.32 5.19 6.30
N ASN A 60 13.55 5.60 6.01
CA ASN A 60 14.24 6.66 6.75
C ASN A 60 13.59 8.04 6.51
N ILE A 61 13.19 8.37 5.28
CA ILE A 61 12.45 9.60 4.96
C ILE A 61 11.16 9.67 5.79
N VAL A 62 10.42 8.56 5.88
CA VAL A 62 9.20 8.47 6.69
C VAL A 62 9.49 8.73 8.17
N LEU A 63 10.58 8.17 8.71
CA LEU A 63 11.01 8.39 10.10
C LEU A 63 11.41 9.85 10.38
N GLU A 64 12.17 10.46 9.48
CA GLU A 64 12.61 11.86 9.62
C GLU A 64 11.45 12.84 9.58
N LYS A 65 10.46 12.59 8.74
CA LYS A 65 9.25 13.42 8.69
C LYS A 65 8.48 13.38 10.02
N GLU A 66 8.41 12.21 10.68
CA GLU A 66 7.79 12.10 12.00
C GLU A 66 8.52 12.93 13.04
N LYS A 67 9.84 12.88 13.07
CA LYS A 67 10.63 13.65 14.03
C LYS A 67 10.38 15.16 13.88
N LYS A 68 10.30 15.64 12.63
CA LYS A 68 10.04 17.06 12.33
C LYS A 68 8.60 17.48 12.60
N SER A 69 7.62 16.58 12.41
CA SER A 69 6.18 16.87 12.58
C SER A 69 5.70 16.82 14.05
N LYS A 70 6.54 16.45 15.01
CA LYS A 70 6.20 16.50 16.46
C LYS A 70 5.74 17.89 16.93
N VAL A 71 5.93 18.91 16.09
CA VAL A 71 5.66 20.33 16.38
C VAL A 71 4.38 20.84 15.68
N SER A 72 3.72 20.11 14.78
CA SER A 72 2.62 20.68 13.98
C SER A 72 1.21 20.19 14.32
N LEU A 73 0.22 21.11 14.14
CA LEU A 73 -1.22 20.91 14.37
C LEU A 73 -1.83 19.76 13.52
N GLU A 74 -1.19 19.37 12.41
CA GLU A 74 -1.66 18.33 11.50
C GLU A 74 -1.80 16.95 12.17
N ARG A 75 -1.06 16.71 13.24
CA ARG A 75 -1.12 15.48 14.03
C ARG A 75 -2.45 15.30 14.79
N LYS A 76 -3.16 16.39 15.09
CA LYS A 76 -4.46 16.36 15.81
C LYS A 76 -5.62 15.92 14.94
N ILE A 77 -5.53 16.07 13.63
CA ILE A 77 -6.62 15.79 12.68
C ILE A 77 -6.68 14.30 12.33
N TYR A 78 -5.53 13.61 12.39
CA TYR A 78 -5.45 12.17 12.13
C TYR A 78 -5.07 11.47 13.45
N ASN A 79 -6.05 10.87 14.12
CA ASN A 79 -5.86 9.95 15.27
C ASN A 79 -4.98 8.76 14.84
N ALA A 80 -3.71 9.03 14.52
CA ALA A 80 -2.74 8.05 14.11
C ALA A 80 -2.14 7.37 15.35
N ASN A 81 -2.88 6.42 15.93
CA ASN A 81 -2.31 5.41 16.84
C ASN A 81 -1.37 4.42 16.10
N SER A 82 -1.09 4.60 14.82
CA SER A 82 -0.03 3.88 14.13
C SER A 82 1.26 4.67 14.30
N SER A 83 2.15 4.19 15.13
CA SER A 83 3.49 4.74 15.20
C SER A 83 4.11 4.71 13.80
N VAL A 84 4.41 5.88 13.22
CA VAL A 84 5.12 6.01 11.93
C VAL A 84 6.43 5.21 11.98
N LYS A 85 7.04 5.12 13.18
CA LYS A 85 8.18 4.25 13.46
C LYS A 85 7.87 2.78 13.19
N ALA A 86 6.67 2.30 13.58
CA ALA A 86 6.27 0.92 13.30
C ALA A 86 6.10 0.70 11.78
N THR A 87 5.48 1.64 11.07
CA THR A 87 5.33 1.58 9.61
C THR A 87 6.68 1.54 8.90
N ALA A 88 7.62 2.41 9.27
CA ALA A 88 8.97 2.41 8.68
C ALA A 88 9.73 1.10 8.97
N ASN A 89 9.60 0.54 10.16
CA ASN A 89 10.19 -0.76 10.48
C ASN A 89 9.58 -1.89 9.63
N ILE A 90 8.27 -1.87 9.40
CA ILE A 90 7.59 -2.83 8.52
C ILE A 90 8.12 -2.71 7.10
N MET A 91 8.27 -1.48 6.58
CA MET A 91 8.86 -1.24 5.25
C MET A 91 10.26 -1.84 5.14
N LYS A 92 11.09 -1.67 6.17
CA LYS A 92 12.47 -2.23 6.20
C LYS A 92 12.49 -3.76 6.23
N GLN A 93 11.57 -4.37 6.96
CA GLN A 93 11.49 -5.83 7.08
C GLN A 93 10.93 -6.53 5.84
N ALA A 94 10.03 -5.88 5.11
CA ALA A 94 9.46 -6.46 3.90
C ALA A 94 10.55 -6.64 2.83
N PRO A 95 10.60 -7.75 2.09
CA PRO A 95 11.56 -7.93 1.00
C PRO A 95 11.36 -6.91 -0.12
N ILE A 96 10.12 -6.53 -0.41
CA ILE A 96 9.82 -5.48 -1.40
C ILE A 96 8.80 -4.46 -0.88
N LEU A 97 8.88 -3.26 -1.45
CA LEU A 97 7.86 -2.23 -1.33
C LEU A 97 7.41 -1.85 -2.76
N ILE A 98 6.11 -1.83 -2.98
CA ILE A 98 5.49 -1.37 -4.23
C ILE A 98 5.01 0.06 -3.98
N LEU A 99 5.62 1.03 -4.63
CA LEU A 99 5.14 2.41 -4.66
C LEU A 99 4.07 2.54 -5.74
N VAL A 100 2.99 3.25 -5.43
CA VAL A 100 1.87 3.46 -6.36
C VAL A 100 1.73 4.94 -6.64
N PHE A 101 1.97 5.30 -7.88
CA PHE A 101 1.89 6.66 -8.38
C PHE A 101 0.71 6.85 -9.33
N LYS A 102 0.28 8.11 -9.50
CA LYS A 102 -0.64 8.53 -10.55
C LYS A 102 -0.11 9.80 -11.26
N PRO A 103 -0.61 10.13 -12.45
CA PRO A 103 -0.38 11.44 -13.05
C PRO A 103 -0.86 12.58 -12.15
N LYS A 104 -0.19 13.73 -12.21
CA LYS A 104 -0.62 14.97 -11.56
C LYS A 104 -1.72 15.63 -12.39
N GLU A 105 -2.95 15.20 -12.21
CA GLU A 105 -4.13 15.75 -12.89
C GLU A 105 -5.23 16.01 -11.87
N ASP A 106 -5.74 17.24 -11.80
CA ASP A 106 -6.73 17.63 -10.79
C ASP A 106 -8.17 17.18 -11.13
N ASN A 107 -8.51 17.09 -12.42
CA ASN A 107 -9.87 16.78 -12.87
C ASN A 107 -10.32 15.33 -12.58
N TRP A 108 -9.40 14.44 -12.22
CA TRP A 108 -9.67 13.01 -12.07
C TRP A 108 -9.32 12.46 -10.68
N ILE A 109 -9.08 13.34 -9.70
CA ILE A 109 -8.58 12.94 -8.37
C ILE A 109 -9.39 11.81 -7.75
N ILE A 110 -10.72 11.93 -7.74
CA ILE A 110 -11.60 10.92 -7.13
C ILE A 110 -11.60 9.64 -7.98
N GLY A 111 -11.80 9.75 -9.28
CA GLY A 111 -11.86 8.60 -10.18
C GLY A 111 -10.58 7.80 -10.21
N ASP A 112 -9.44 8.49 -10.27
CA ASP A 112 -8.11 7.87 -10.27
C ASP A 112 -7.81 7.22 -8.91
N SER A 113 -8.17 7.89 -7.81
CA SER A 113 -7.95 7.33 -6.46
C SER A 113 -8.78 6.08 -6.21
N LEU A 114 -10.04 6.04 -6.64
CA LEU A 114 -10.89 4.85 -6.55
C LEU A 114 -10.37 3.71 -7.43
N SER A 115 -9.95 4.02 -8.66
CA SER A 115 -9.36 3.05 -9.59
C SER A 115 -8.08 2.44 -9.01
N ILE A 116 -7.20 3.26 -8.44
CA ILE A 116 -5.96 2.82 -7.78
C ILE A 116 -6.29 1.96 -6.56
N GLY A 117 -7.30 2.35 -5.77
CA GLY A 117 -7.76 1.54 -4.64
C GLY A 117 -8.18 0.13 -5.05
N ALA A 118 -8.91 -0.01 -6.16
CA ALA A 118 -9.27 -1.31 -6.73
C ALA A 118 -8.03 -2.11 -7.16
N ALA A 119 -7.08 -1.48 -7.84
CA ALA A 119 -5.84 -2.12 -8.27
C ALA A 119 -4.97 -2.60 -7.08
N ILE A 120 -4.89 -1.80 -6.01
CA ILE A 120 -4.17 -2.18 -4.78
C ILE A 120 -4.85 -3.38 -4.11
N GLU A 121 -6.18 -3.42 -4.05
CA GLU A 121 -6.88 -4.58 -3.48
C GLU A 121 -6.63 -5.85 -4.32
N HIS A 122 -6.59 -5.76 -5.65
CA HIS A 122 -6.19 -6.88 -6.51
C HIS A 122 -4.79 -7.40 -6.14
N ILE A 123 -3.80 -6.52 -5.89
CA ILE A 123 -2.48 -6.93 -5.39
C ILE A 123 -2.60 -7.68 -4.06
N CYS A 124 -3.37 -7.13 -3.11
CA CYS A 124 -3.53 -7.72 -1.78
C CYS A 124 -4.19 -9.09 -1.82
N LEU A 125 -5.21 -9.26 -2.67
CA LEU A 125 -5.90 -10.54 -2.86
C LEU A 125 -4.98 -11.55 -3.54
N ARG A 126 -4.29 -11.14 -4.62
CA ARG A 126 -3.36 -12.04 -5.31
C ARG A 126 -2.18 -12.44 -4.44
N ALA A 127 -1.62 -11.52 -3.65
CA ALA A 127 -0.60 -11.85 -2.67
C ALA A 127 -1.09 -12.94 -1.70
N THR A 128 -2.31 -12.80 -1.19
CA THR A 128 -2.92 -13.80 -0.31
C THR A 128 -3.09 -15.15 -1.00
N ASP A 129 -3.54 -15.17 -2.25
CA ASP A 129 -3.70 -16.38 -3.06
C ASP A 129 -2.38 -17.12 -3.27
N LEU A 130 -1.28 -16.39 -3.40
CA LEU A 130 0.09 -16.91 -3.54
C LEU A 130 0.77 -17.25 -2.20
N GLY A 131 0.07 -17.12 -1.07
CA GLY A 131 0.65 -17.35 0.26
C GLY A 131 1.60 -16.24 0.72
N LEU A 132 1.54 -15.06 0.08
CA LEU A 132 2.25 -13.86 0.49
C LEU A 132 1.40 -13.02 1.44
N GLY A 133 2.06 -12.22 2.25
CA GLY A 133 1.46 -11.18 3.08
C GLY A 133 1.60 -9.80 2.45
N SER A 134 0.60 -8.96 2.67
CA SER A 134 0.60 -7.58 2.21
C SER A 134 0.23 -6.61 3.33
N LEU A 135 0.80 -5.40 3.30
CA LEU A 135 0.33 -4.26 4.08
C LEU A 135 0.15 -3.07 3.15
N TRP A 136 -1.08 -2.61 3.00
CA TRP A 136 -1.40 -1.34 2.34
C TRP A 136 -1.03 -0.17 3.26
N ILE A 137 -0.13 0.70 2.81
CA ILE A 137 0.44 1.82 3.57
C ILE A 137 -0.05 3.13 2.95
N ARG A 138 -1.00 3.77 3.63
CA ARG A 138 -1.53 5.07 3.22
C ARG A 138 -0.60 6.22 3.64
N ASP A 139 -0.04 6.15 4.84
CA ASP A 139 0.63 7.28 5.49
C ASP A 139 1.90 7.76 4.77
N ILE A 140 2.36 7.02 3.77
CA ILE A 140 3.49 7.40 2.90
C ILE A 140 3.22 8.69 2.12
N VAL A 141 1.95 9.07 1.90
CA VAL A 141 1.56 10.29 1.18
C VAL A 141 2.09 11.57 1.82
N TYR A 142 2.34 11.55 3.15
CA TYR A 142 2.93 12.71 3.84
C TYR A 142 4.39 12.98 3.49
N THR A 143 5.04 12.04 2.81
CA THR A 143 6.43 12.10 2.36
C THR A 143 6.54 12.02 0.84
N GLN A 144 5.44 12.27 0.14
CA GLN A 144 5.35 12.06 -1.32
C GLN A 144 6.41 12.85 -2.10
N LYS A 145 6.69 14.11 -1.71
CA LYS A 145 7.67 14.96 -2.41
C LYS A 145 9.09 14.43 -2.26
N GLU A 146 9.46 14.10 -1.03
CA GLU A 146 10.78 13.58 -0.69
C GLU A 146 11.02 12.22 -1.38
N ILE A 147 10.02 11.34 -1.39
CA ILE A 147 10.12 10.04 -2.05
C ILE A 147 10.12 10.18 -3.57
N ALA A 148 9.24 11.03 -4.14
CA ALA A 148 9.22 11.26 -5.57
C ALA A 148 10.57 11.80 -6.09
N ASN A 149 11.22 12.68 -5.33
CA ASN A 149 12.58 13.16 -5.64
C ASN A 149 13.61 12.01 -5.57
N LEU A 150 13.56 11.17 -4.54
CA LEU A 150 14.50 10.05 -4.38
C LEU A 150 14.43 9.07 -5.56
N VAL A 151 13.24 8.82 -6.10
CA VAL A 151 13.02 7.81 -7.15
C VAL A 151 12.81 8.42 -8.54
N ASP A 152 13.12 9.70 -8.71
CA ASP A 152 12.97 10.45 -9.97
C ASP A 152 11.58 10.34 -10.61
N LYS A 153 10.55 10.65 -9.79
CA LYS A 153 9.13 10.68 -10.17
C LYS A 153 8.45 11.98 -9.75
N ILE A 154 9.17 13.09 -9.93
CA ILE A 154 8.69 14.43 -9.57
C ILE A 154 7.47 14.89 -10.40
N ASP A 155 7.27 14.31 -11.56
CA ASP A 155 6.15 14.52 -12.48
C ASP A 155 4.88 13.76 -12.08
N MET A 156 4.98 12.85 -11.12
CA MET A 156 3.86 12.01 -10.64
C MET A 156 3.53 12.29 -9.17
N GLU A 157 2.36 11.84 -8.75
CA GLU A 157 1.88 11.91 -7.37
C GLU A 157 1.92 10.53 -6.73
N LEU A 158 2.62 10.39 -5.60
CA LEU A 158 2.64 9.16 -4.82
C LEU A 158 1.34 9.05 -4.02
N ILE A 159 0.54 8.02 -4.29
CA ILE A 159 -0.76 7.79 -3.67
C ILE A 159 -0.68 6.83 -2.49
N SER A 160 0.15 5.80 -2.59
CA SER A 160 0.25 4.76 -1.58
C SER A 160 1.50 3.93 -1.75
N ALA A 161 1.74 3.04 -0.79
CA ALA A 161 2.69 1.95 -0.93
C ALA A 161 2.13 0.64 -0.38
N ILE A 162 2.71 -0.48 -0.82
CA ILE A 162 2.33 -1.80 -0.35
C ILE A 162 3.62 -2.55 0.00
N SER A 163 3.78 -2.94 1.27
CA SER A 163 4.82 -3.91 1.66
C SER A 163 4.35 -5.31 1.32
N ILE A 164 5.20 -6.11 0.68
CA ILE A 164 4.92 -7.50 0.29
C ILE A 164 6.07 -8.39 0.76
N GLY A 165 5.72 -9.58 1.27
CA GLY A 165 6.69 -10.59 1.69
C GLY A 165 6.03 -11.87 2.14
N TYR A 166 6.81 -12.91 2.41
CA TYR A 166 6.29 -14.12 3.05
C TYR A 166 5.93 -13.81 4.51
N PRO A 167 4.68 -14.09 4.96
CA PRO A 167 4.25 -13.72 6.30
C PRO A 167 5.00 -14.50 7.38
N ASP A 168 5.39 -13.80 8.46
CA ASP A 168 5.95 -14.36 9.68
C ASP A 168 5.02 -14.11 10.88
N GLU A 169 3.75 -13.98 10.61
CA GLU A 169 2.67 -13.86 11.58
C GLU A 169 1.34 -14.36 10.98
N SER A 170 0.39 -14.69 11.85
CA SER A 170 -0.98 -15.06 11.48
C SER A 170 -1.99 -14.25 12.30
N PRO A 171 -2.24 -12.99 11.96
CA PRO A 171 -3.11 -12.13 12.74
C PRO A 171 -4.57 -12.57 12.65
N LYS A 172 -5.28 -12.50 13.78
CA LYS A 172 -6.71 -12.78 13.84
C LYS A 172 -7.50 -11.80 12.96
N GLN A 173 -8.64 -12.26 12.46
CA GLN A 173 -9.56 -11.40 11.74
C GLN A 173 -10.09 -10.29 12.67
N ARG A 174 -10.05 -9.06 12.19
CA ARG A 174 -10.67 -7.93 12.91
C ARG A 174 -12.17 -7.95 12.73
N THR A 175 -12.88 -7.47 13.72
CA THR A 175 -14.34 -7.27 13.65
C THR A 175 -14.71 -6.38 12.46
N ARG A 176 -15.89 -6.59 11.93
CA ARG A 176 -16.53 -5.75 10.92
C ARG A 176 -17.79 -5.17 11.50
N LYS A 177 -18.21 -4.04 11.00
CA LYS A 177 -19.54 -3.51 11.28
C LYS A 177 -20.60 -4.55 10.91
N LYS A 178 -21.72 -4.53 11.60
CA LYS A 178 -22.86 -5.36 11.24
C LYS A 178 -23.41 -4.95 9.88
N LEU A 179 -24.07 -5.87 9.18
CA LEU A 179 -24.59 -5.59 7.83
C LEU A 179 -25.54 -4.39 7.82
N ASN A 180 -26.41 -4.27 8.81
CA ASN A 180 -27.36 -3.16 8.96
C ASN A 180 -26.73 -1.80 9.30
N GLU A 181 -25.44 -1.75 9.62
CA GLU A 181 -24.70 -0.48 9.80
C GLU A 181 -24.10 0.05 8.49
N VAL A 182 -24.11 -0.75 7.42
CA VAL A 182 -23.48 -0.44 6.14
C VAL A 182 -24.39 -0.68 4.93
N LEU A 183 -25.60 -1.21 5.15
CA LEU A 183 -26.60 -1.51 4.12
C LEU A 183 -27.92 -0.85 4.51
N GLU A 184 -28.44 -0.07 3.59
CA GLU A 184 -29.80 0.50 3.67
C GLU A 184 -30.57 0.10 2.42
N TRP A 185 -31.86 -0.21 2.58
CA TRP A 185 -32.81 -0.48 1.50
C TRP A 185 -33.75 0.71 1.36
N TYR A 186 -33.91 1.20 0.13
CA TYR A 186 -34.74 2.37 -0.15
C TYR A 186 -35.95 1.98 -1.00
#